data_f531b67d30c0f76a538729f3cb6fabf0
#
_entry.id   f531b67d30c0f76a538729f3cb6fabf0
#
_cell.length_a   1.000
_cell.length_b   1.000
_cell.length_c   1.000
_cell.angle_alpha   90.00
_cell.angle_beta   90.00
_cell.angle_gamma   90.00
#
_symmetry.space_group_name_H-M   'P 1'
#
loop_
_entity.id
_entity.type
_entity.pdbx_description
1 polymer ?
#
loop_
_entity_poly.entity_id
_entity_poly.type
_entity_poly.pdbx_seq_one_letter_code
_entity_poly.pdbx_strand_id
1 'polypeptide(L)'
;MSLLCDKEANDEEDKTFGDDDDDDFGGKSIDRRRRRSLFVSSSLSMIAWYSSSGNDSENSAFAAADGVGGVPGFPGDEKSDDKNNSSCGVKSLTVGPNPGEFETISKALDASAKEGGATIEIKSGTYKERILMNKNNVKLVGLSDDVFVEWRTSTPYESVLEVTSENASVENVKFTHASKSVANNFGVFVKEKGSLKLKDVSVTSETGSGVATEGGSIDAENVVIDKCKNHGVSAFGNQSEDPKSGQVHLKNVAISNCGGDGILLRGGVQIDSLDVKIDNCTGFGVDAFENVQGTMKACKISKCRKGNVGGDNDNYDGNGVGIELV
;
A
#
# COMPACT_ATOMS: atom_id res chain seq x y z
N MET A 1 60.11 12.69 21.89
CA MET A 1 60.13 11.38 22.52
C MET A 1 59.18 10.55 21.69
N SER A 2 59.57 9.98 20.57
CA SER A 2 60.48 8.88 20.32
C SER A 2 60.04 7.61 20.99
N LEU A 3 59.58 6.68 20.17
CA LEU A 3 60.13 5.35 19.79
C LEU A 3 58.94 4.45 19.39
N LEU A 4 58.89 4.03 18.17
CA LEU A 4 59.46 2.83 17.48
C LEU A 4 58.55 1.60 17.66
N CYS A 5 57.98 1.17 16.56
CA CYS A 5 58.36 -0.04 15.78
C CYS A 5 58.20 -1.36 16.51
N ASP A 6 57.38 -2.26 15.94
CA ASP A 6 57.93 -3.49 15.39
C ASP A 6 56.98 -4.15 14.40
N LYS A 7 57.58 -4.56 13.30
CA LYS A 7 57.08 -5.46 12.24
C LYS A 7 57.31 -6.88 12.71
N GLU A 8 56.39 -7.79 12.43
CA GLU A 8 56.79 -9.17 12.06
C GLU A 8 55.89 -9.70 10.96
N ALA A 9 56.59 -10.08 9.89
CA ALA A 9 56.16 -10.89 8.77
C ALA A 9 56.55 -12.34 9.03
N ASN A 10 55.79 -13.28 8.54
CA ASN A 10 56.21 -14.61 8.10
C ASN A 10 55.02 -15.26 7.41
N ASP A 11 55.11 -15.52 6.19
CA ASP A 11 55.70 -16.59 5.38
C ASP A 11 54.68 -17.69 5.02
N GLU A 12 54.47 -17.73 3.75
CA GLU A 12 54.26 -18.81 2.79
C GLU A 12 54.07 -20.25 3.32
N GLU A 13 53.02 -20.89 2.83
CA GLU A 13 53.16 -22.24 2.29
C GLU A 13 52.24 -22.51 1.10
N ASP A 14 52.87 -22.59 -0.04
CA ASP A 14 52.45 -23.15 -1.32
C ASP A 14 52.27 -24.67 -1.21
N LYS A 15 51.11 -25.20 -1.58
CA LYS A 15 50.97 -26.64 -1.91
C LYS A 15 50.11 -26.81 -3.15
N THR A 16 50.83 -26.88 -4.25
CA THR A 16 50.43 -27.56 -5.49
C THR A 16 50.42 -29.08 -5.28
N PHE A 17 49.36 -29.73 -5.69
CA PHE A 17 49.24 -31.13 -6.14
C PHE A 17 47.80 -31.26 -6.68
N GLY A 18 47.51 -31.72 -7.86
CA GLY A 18 48.13 -32.67 -8.79
C GLY A 18 46.93 -33.15 -9.63
N ASP A 19 47.19 -33.23 -10.90
CA ASP A 19 46.29 -33.65 -11.97
C ASP A 19 45.72 -35.07 -11.77
N ASP A 20 44.72 -35.32 -12.61
CA ASP A 20 44.20 -36.59 -13.14
C ASP A 20 42.86 -37.05 -12.57
N ASP A 21 41.81 -37.00 -13.36
CA ASP A 21 41.26 -38.14 -14.09
C ASP A 21 40.02 -37.75 -14.90
N ASP A 22 40.13 -37.97 -16.18
CA ASP A 22 39.06 -38.04 -17.15
C ASP A 22 38.05 -39.14 -16.77
N ASP A 23 36.76 -38.79 -16.65
CA ASP A 23 35.69 -39.78 -16.91
C ASP A 23 34.53 -39.15 -17.70
N ASP A 24 34.59 -39.49 -18.96
CA ASP A 24 33.53 -39.42 -19.98
C ASP A 24 32.29 -40.22 -19.54
N PHE A 25 31.19 -39.58 -19.26
CA PHE A 25 29.86 -40.23 -19.23
C PHE A 25 28.77 -39.40 -19.87
N GLY A 26 28.42 -39.89 -21.01
CA GLY A 26 27.28 -39.76 -21.86
C GLY A 26 26.12 -38.85 -21.46
N GLY A 27 25.78 -38.01 -22.38
CA GLY A 27 24.62 -37.13 -22.36
C GLY A 27 23.28 -37.83 -22.04
N LYS A 28 22.60 -37.31 -21.07
CA LYS A 28 21.15 -37.35 -20.99
C LYS A 28 20.64 -35.95 -20.76
N SER A 29 20.12 -35.37 -21.82
CA SER A 29 19.27 -34.20 -21.82
C SER A 29 18.13 -34.42 -20.82
N ILE A 30 18.27 -33.87 -19.62
CA ILE A 30 17.20 -33.85 -18.64
C ILE A 30 16.31 -32.68 -19.01
N ASP A 31 15.13 -33.02 -19.52
CA ASP A 31 14.02 -32.14 -19.84
C ASP A 31 13.69 -31.24 -18.64
N ARG A 32 14.09 -29.97 -18.73
CA ARG A 32 13.83 -28.93 -17.72
C ARG A 32 12.35 -28.46 -17.66
N ARG A 33 11.46 -29.14 -18.38
CA ARG A 33 10.04 -28.73 -18.49
C ARG A 33 9.11 -29.21 -17.37
N ARG A 34 9.57 -29.95 -16.36
CA ARG A 34 8.69 -30.52 -15.32
C ARG A 34 8.77 -29.91 -13.93
N ARG A 35 9.39 -28.75 -13.74
CA ARG A 35 9.43 -28.10 -12.42
C ARG A 35 8.56 -26.84 -12.30
N ARG A 36 7.67 -26.56 -13.27
CA ARG A 36 6.81 -25.36 -13.26
C ARG A 36 5.39 -25.57 -12.70
N SER A 37 5.03 -26.73 -12.17
CA SER A 37 3.62 -27.00 -11.80
C SER A 37 3.33 -27.13 -10.31
N LEU A 38 4.22 -26.72 -9.41
CA LEU A 38 4.01 -26.89 -7.96
C LEU A 38 3.94 -25.60 -7.15
N PHE A 39 3.96 -24.42 -7.81
CA PHE A 39 3.86 -23.13 -7.09
C PHE A 39 2.60 -22.31 -7.39
N VAL A 40 1.65 -22.84 -8.17
CA VAL A 40 0.42 -22.12 -8.55
C VAL A 40 -0.75 -22.34 -7.57
N SER A 41 -0.60 -23.18 -6.54
CA SER A 41 -1.76 -23.51 -5.68
C SER A 41 -1.86 -22.71 -4.36
N SER A 42 -0.95 -21.80 -4.07
CA SER A 42 -1.02 -21.06 -2.80
C SER A 42 -1.61 -19.64 -2.87
N SER A 43 -1.79 -19.09 -4.08
CA SER A 43 -2.36 -17.74 -4.24
C SER A 43 -3.88 -17.72 -4.49
N LEU A 44 -4.47 -18.85 -4.88
CA LEU A 44 -5.92 -18.96 -5.09
C LEU A 44 -6.74 -19.26 -3.82
N SER A 45 -6.08 -19.60 -2.71
CA SER A 45 -6.77 -19.90 -1.45
C SER A 45 -7.11 -18.69 -0.60
N MET A 46 -6.62 -17.49 -0.92
CA MET A 46 -6.90 -16.28 -0.12
C MET A 46 -8.20 -15.56 -0.52
N ILE A 47 -8.73 -15.80 -1.71
CA ILE A 47 -9.96 -15.14 -2.17
C ILE A 47 -11.23 -15.79 -1.61
N ALA A 48 -11.16 -17.05 -1.16
CA ALA A 48 -12.34 -17.82 -0.77
C ALA A 48 -12.81 -17.63 0.68
N TRP A 49 -12.09 -16.87 1.52
CA TRP A 49 -12.41 -16.75 2.96
C TRP A 49 -13.09 -15.45 3.37
N TYR A 50 -13.32 -14.51 2.47
CA TYR A 50 -13.90 -13.21 2.82
C TYR A 50 -15.36 -13.01 2.41
N SER A 51 -16.03 -14.02 1.82
CA SER A 51 -17.42 -13.89 1.37
C SER A 51 -18.46 -14.63 2.25
N SER A 52 -18.10 -15.05 3.47
CA SER A 52 -19.05 -15.69 4.38
C SER A 52 -19.10 -15.01 5.75
N SER A 53 -19.51 -13.78 5.80
CA SER A 53 -20.21 -13.24 6.97
C SER A 53 -21.49 -12.59 6.47
N GLY A 54 -22.51 -13.42 6.48
CA GLY A 54 -23.83 -13.10 6.04
C GLY A 54 -24.49 -12.05 6.89
N ASN A 55 -25.41 -11.38 6.29
CA ASN A 55 -26.53 -10.82 7.00
C ASN A 55 -27.81 -11.25 6.34
N ASP A 56 -28.44 -12.19 7.00
CA ASP A 56 -29.86 -12.44 6.92
C ASP A 56 -30.58 -11.26 7.60
N SER A 57 -31.49 -10.64 6.88
CA SER A 57 -32.74 -10.09 7.41
C SER A 57 -33.58 -9.59 6.24
N GLU A 58 -34.47 -10.44 5.81
CA GLU A 58 -35.93 -10.37 5.98
C GLU A 58 -36.64 -9.19 5.33
N ASN A 59 -37.31 -9.60 4.25
CA ASN A 59 -38.68 -9.29 3.82
C ASN A 59 -39.39 -8.12 4.53
N SER A 60 -39.87 -7.20 3.70
CA SER A 60 -41.34 -6.96 3.73
C SER A 60 -41.82 -6.32 2.43
N ALA A 61 -42.74 -7.01 1.79
CA ALA A 61 -43.60 -6.54 0.72
C ALA A 61 -44.57 -5.50 1.24
N PHE A 62 -44.94 -4.58 0.36
CA PHE A 62 -46.30 -4.02 0.37
C PHE A 62 -46.53 -3.11 -0.80
N ALA A 63 -47.39 -3.54 -1.58
CA ALA A 63 -48.80 -3.24 -1.75
C ALA A 63 -49.09 -1.82 -2.28
N ALA A 64 -49.57 -1.86 -3.53
CA ALA A 64 -50.16 -0.73 -4.23
C ALA A 64 -51.50 -0.32 -3.60
N ALA A 65 -51.79 0.97 -3.63
CA ALA A 65 -53.17 1.46 -3.57
C ALA A 65 -53.31 2.72 -4.41
N ASP A 66 -54.20 2.65 -5.36
CA ASP A 66 -54.72 3.72 -6.19
C ASP A 66 -55.49 4.77 -5.37
N GLY A 67 -55.48 6.02 -5.82
CA GLY A 67 -56.34 7.06 -5.25
C GLY A 67 -56.30 8.37 -6.03
N VAL A 68 -57.28 8.51 -6.88
CA VAL A 68 -57.61 9.62 -7.79
C VAL A 68 -58.01 10.91 -7.05
N GLY A 69 -57.62 12.08 -7.60
CA GLY A 69 -58.54 13.24 -7.70
C GLY A 69 -58.13 14.54 -6.99
N GLY A 70 -58.02 15.60 -7.80
CA GLY A 70 -58.40 16.95 -7.37
C GLY A 70 -57.35 18.06 -7.42
N VAL A 71 -57.30 18.82 -8.53
CA VAL A 71 -56.82 20.21 -8.60
C VAL A 71 -58.12 21.09 -8.69
N PRO A 72 -58.23 22.39 -8.31
CA PRO A 72 -57.24 23.47 -8.44
C PRO A 72 -57.28 24.53 -7.28
N GLY A 73 -56.30 25.44 -7.30
CA GLY A 73 -56.43 26.72 -6.56
C GLY A 73 -55.12 27.47 -6.39
N PHE A 74 -54.74 28.38 -7.29
CA PHE A 74 -53.86 29.52 -7.08
C PHE A 74 -54.71 30.70 -6.51
N PRO A 75 -54.17 31.78 -5.93
CA PRO A 75 -52.81 32.28 -5.81
C PRO A 75 -52.39 32.75 -4.40
N GLY A 76 -51.13 32.98 -4.19
CA GLY A 76 -50.68 33.70 -2.99
C GLY A 76 -49.16 33.97 -3.07
N ASP A 77 -48.81 35.21 -3.38
CA ASP A 77 -47.48 35.78 -3.20
C ASP A 77 -46.99 35.53 -1.78
N GLU A 78 -45.79 34.95 -1.65
CA GLU A 78 -44.98 35.22 -0.46
C GLU A 78 -43.49 34.99 -0.71
N LYS A 79 -42.79 36.11 -0.64
CA LYS A 79 -41.43 36.35 -0.14
C LYS A 79 -40.43 35.21 -0.22
N SER A 80 -39.50 35.41 -1.13
CA SER A 80 -38.15 34.85 -1.14
C SER A 80 -37.44 35.16 0.20
N ASP A 81 -37.43 34.24 1.11
CA ASP A 81 -36.42 34.21 2.16
C ASP A 81 -35.18 33.45 1.60
N ASP A 82 -34.32 34.21 0.96
CA ASP A 82 -32.94 33.85 0.71
C ASP A 82 -32.20 33.71 2.05
N LYS A 83 -32.26 32.55 2.63
CA LYS A 83 -31.36 32.14 3.70
C LYS A 83 -31.26 30.62 3.76
N ASN A 84 -30.40 30.04 2.94
CA ASN A 84 -29.57 28.92 3.34
C ASN A 84 -28.58 28.58 2.19
N ASN A 85 -27.70 29.51 1.91
CA ASN A 85 -26.42 29.14 1.34
C ASN A 85 -25.58 28.58 2.51
N SER A 86 -25.95 27.41 3.02
CA SER A 86 -25.06 26.62 3.83
C SER A 86 -24.00 26.08 2.87
N SER A 87 -22.92 26.85 2.70
CA SER A 87 -21.66 26.26 2.24
C SER A 87 -21.44 25.04 3.11
N CYS A 88 -21.46 23.87 2.50
CA CYS A 88 -21.09 22.61 3.15
C CYS A 88 -19.61 22.72 3.53
N GLY A 89 -19.32 23.43 4.60
CA GLY A 89 -17.98 23.60 5.15
C GLY A 89 -17.50 22.22 5.60
N VAL A 90 -16.41 21.77 5.04
CA VAL A 90 -15.71 20.56 5.53
C VAL A 90 -15.51 20.72 7.03
N LYS A 91 -16.07 19.79 7.80
CA LYS A 91 -15.94 19.83 9.27
C LYS A 91 -14.50 19.56 9.66
N SER A 92 -13.85 20.50 10.36
CA SER A 92 -12.54 20.27 10.96
C SER A 92 -12.69 19.72 12.38
N LEU A 93 -11.95 18.64 12.68
CA LEU A 93 -11.89 17.98 13.98
C LEU A 93 -10.44 17.93 14.43
N THR A 94 -10.19 18.23 15.71
CA THR A 94 -8.81 18.27 16.24
C THR A 94 -8.56 17.11 17.18
N VAL A 95 -7.45 16.42 16.99
CA VAL A 95 -6.95 15.37 17.87
C VAL A 95 -5.74 15.89 18.63
N GLY A 96 -5.80 15.75 19.95
CA GLY A 96 -4.72 16.26 20.81
C GLY A 96 -5.06 16.16 22.30
N PRO A 97 -4.15 16.65 23.16
CA PRO A 97 -4.25 16.48 24.60
C PRO A 97 -5.14 17.52 25.30
N ASN A 98 -5.67 18.54 24.60
CA ASN A 98 -6.36 19.62 25.26
C ASN A 98 -7.84 19.32 25.46
N PRO A 99 -8.50 19.93 26.46
CA PRO A 99 -9.96 19.82 26.62
C PRO A 99 -10.72 20.23 25.35
N GLY A 100 -11.68 19.42 24.96
CA GLY A 100 -12.48 19.67 23.75
C GLY A 100 -11.88 19.08 22.45
N GLU A 101 -10.67 18.55 22.49
CA GLU A 101 -10.06 17.79 21.40
C GLU A 101 -10.35 16.28 21.55
N PHE A 102 -10.25 15.53 20.46
CA PHE A 102 -10.35 14.08 20.50
C PHE A 102 -9.04 13.49 21.03
N GLU A 103 -9.13 12.52 21.93
CA GLU A 103 -7.96 11.82 22.47
C GLU A 103 -7.28 10.92 21.45
N THR A 104 -8.06 10.39 20.48
CA THR A 104 -7.58 9.45 19.47
C THR A 104 -8.08 9.83 18.08
N ILE A 105 -7.33 9.45 17.07
CA ILE A 105 -7.69 9.65 15.66
C ILE A 105 -8.96 8.85 15.34
N SER A 106 -9.07 7.63 15.87
CA SER A 106 -10.24 6.76 15.67
C SER A 106 -11.52 7.40 16.22
N LYS A 107 -11.49 8.04 17.40
CA LYS A 107 -12.65 8.78 17.93
C LYS A 107 -13.05 9.97 17.05
N ALA A 108 -12.08 10.67 16.48
CA ALA A 108 -12.36 11.76 15.55
C ALA A 108 -12.95 11.25 14.23
N LEU A 109 -12.45 10.12 13.72
CA LEU A 109 -12.99 9.42 12.55
C LEU A 109 -14.46 8.99 12.81
N ASP A 110 -14.74 8.43 13.97
CA ASP A 110 -16.11 8.03 14.35
C ASP A 110 -17.06 9.23 14.40
N ALA A 111 -16.57 10.37 14.90
CA ALA A 111 -17.34 11.62 15.00
C ALA A 111 -17.47 12.35 13.65
N SER A 112 -16.71 11.98 12.63
CA SER A 112 -16.86 12.56 11.30
C SER A 112 -18.19 12.14 10.66
N ALA A 113 -18.76 13.01 9.83
CA ALA A 113 -20.02 12.73 9.15
C ALA A 113 -19.88 11.52 8.20
N LYS A 114 -20.94 10.71 8.08
CA LYS A 114 -20.93 9.53 7.18
C LYS A 114 -20.77 9.92 5.70
N GLU A 115 -21.28 11.10 5.32
CA GLU A 115 -21.42 11.51 3.92
C GLU A 115 -20.80 12.87 3.59
N GLY A 116 -20.19 13.55 4.55
CA GLY A 116 -19.82 14.95 4.36
C GLY A 116 -18.35 15.25 4.21
N GLY A 117 -17.49 14.26 4.34
CA GLY A 117 -16.06 14.50 4.44
C GLY A 117 -15.67 15.22 5.73
N ALA A 118 -14.43 15.08 6.14
CA ALA A 118 -13.89 15.79 7.30
C ALA A 118 -12.39 15.99 7.14
N THR A 119 -11.88 17.08 7.68
CA THR A 119 -10.44 17.23 7.94
C THR A 119 -10.20 16.96 9.42
N ILE A 120 -9.33 16.00 9.71
CA ILE A 120 -8.92 15.68 11.07
C ILE A 120 -7.48 16.16 11.23
N GLU A 121 -7.34 17.21 12.04
CA GLU A 121 -6.07 17.84 12.37
C GLU A 121 -5.45 17.15 13.57
N ILE A 122 -4.25 16.60 13.40
CA ILE A 122 -3.57 15.80 14.42
C ILE A 122 -2.40 16.60 14.97
N LYS A 123 -2.43 16.91 16.25
CA LYS A 123 -1.31 17.58 16.95
C LYS A 123 -0.14 16.64 17.16
N SER A 124 1.03 17.23 17.44
CA SER A 124 2.25 16.46 17.76
C SER A 124 1.99 15.43 18.86
N GLY A 125 2.54 14.24 18.70
CA GLY A 125 2.39 13.16 19.66
C GLY A 125 2.53 11.77 19.04
N THR A 126 2.52 10.76 19.91
CA THR A 126 2.53 9.35 19.51
C THR A 126 1.18 8.73 19.81
N TYR A 127 0.50 8.32 18.75
CA TYR A 127 -0.82 7.70 18.78
C TYR A 127 -0.67 6.20 18.58
N LYS A 128 -0.97 5.41 19.61
CA LYS A 128 -0.86 3.95 19.59
C LYS A 128 -2.20 3.33 19.26
N GLU A 129 -2.58 3.40 18.01
CA GLU A 129 -3.88 2.95 17.53
C GLU A 129 -3.83 2.47 16.09
N ARG A 130 -4.79 1.61 15.73
CA ARG A 130 -5.09 1.22 14.36
C ARG A 130 -6.10 2.18 13.78
N ILE A 131 -5.84 2.68 12.59
CA ILE A 131 -6.72 3.61 11.89
C ILE A 131 -7.49 2.88 10.79
N LEU A 132 -8.82 2.97 10.81
CA LEU A 132 -9.70 2.42 9.78
C LEU A 132 -10.42 3.56 9.06
N MET A 133 -10.00 3.89 7.84
CA MET A 133 -10.64 4.90 7.01
C MET A 133 -11.70 4.24 6.12
N ASN A 134 -12.92 4.19 6.63
CA ASN A 134 -14.09 3.60 5.96
C ASN A 134 -15.15 4.63 5.56
N LYS A 135 -14.85 5.93 5.68
CA LYS A 135 -15.72 7.04 5.29
C LYS A 135 -15.07 7.83 4.17
N ASN A 136 -15.84 8.14 3.14
CA ASN A 136 -15.36 8.87 1.98
C ASN A 136 -14.97 10.32 2.29
N ASN A 137 -14.03 10.85 1.51
CA ASN A 137 -13.60 12.25 1.56
C ASN A 137 -13.04 12.68 2.92
N VAL A 138 -12.40 11.79 3.67
CA VAL A 138 -11.76 12.13 4.94
C VAL A 138 -10.29 12.41 4.72
N LYS A 139 -9.82 13.50 5.32
CA LYS A 139 -8.41 13.90 5.30
C LYS A 139 -7.85 13.88 6.73
N LEU A 140 -6.72 13.20 6.93
CA LEU A 140 -5.89 13.26 8.14
C LEU A 140 -4.71 14.19 7.90
N VAL A 141 -4.47 15.16 8.76
CA VAL A 141 -3.38 16.13 8.62
C VAL A 141 -2.60 16.24 9.91
N GLY A 142 -1.34 15.85 9.87
CA GLY A 142 -0.41 16.15 10.96
C GLY A 142 -0.05 17.64 10.96
N LEU A 143 -0.26 18.31 12.08
CA LEU A 143 0.04 19.75 12.23
C LEU A 143 1.52 20.05 12.45
N SER A 144 2.34 19.00 12.62
CA SER A 144 3.79 19.11 12.79
C SER A 144 4.46 17.82 12.32
N ASP A 145 5.79 17.86 12.15
CA ASP A 145 6.59 16.70 11.77
C ASP A 145 6.70 15.62 12.86
N ASP A 146 6.15 15.87 14.04
CA ASP A 146 6.20 14.98 15.21
C ASP A 146 4.86 14.27 15.46
N VAL A 147 4.14 13.91 14.40
CA VAL A 147 2.95 13.08 14.47
C VAL A 147 3.33 11.65 14.12
N PHE A 148 3.29 10.76 15.11
CA PHE A 148 3.61 9.34 14.99
C PHE A 148 2.37 8.51 15.25
N VAL A 149 2.07 7.57 14.36
CA VAL A 149 1.02 6.57 14.57
C VAL A 149 1.66 5.19 14.57
N GLU A 150 1.51 4.48 15.67
CA GLU A 150 2.13 3.18 15.87
C GLU A 150 1.07 2.11 16.13
N TRP A 151 1.18 0.98 15.45
CA TRP A 151 0.36 -0.18 15.72
C TRP A 151 1.21 -1.44 15.84
N ARG A 152 1.12 -2.08 17.01
CA ARG A 152 1.76 -3.36 17.29
C ARG A 152 0.70 -4.38 17.63
N THR A 153 0.62 -5.46 16.87
CA THR A 153 -0.44 -6.46 16.98
C THR A 153 0.10 -7.89 17.01
N SER A 154 -0.74 -8.83 17.41
CA SER A 154 -0.53 -10.26 17.18
C SER A 154 -1.60 -10.86 16.27
N THR A 155 -2.58 -10.06 15.89
CA THR A 155 -3.66 -10.44 14.99
C THR A 155 -3.16 -10.44 13.54
N PRO A 156 -3.47 -11.47 12.75
CA PRO A 156 -3.15 -11.51 11.32
C PRO A 156 -3.84 -10.37 10.55
N TYR A 157 -3.20 -9.92 9.48
CA TYR A 157 -3.74 -8.98 8.49
C TYR A 157 -4.13 -7.59 9.01
N GLU A 158 -3.71 -7.20 10.21
CA GLU A 158 -3.92 -5.86 10.71
C GLU A 158 -2.79 -4.92 10.29
N SER A 159 -3.12 -3.85 9.58
CA SER A 159 -2.25 -2.72 9.25
C SER A 159 -2.42 -1.56 10.23
N VAL A 160 -1.46 -0.64 10.30
CA VAL A 160 -1.62 0.58 11.11
C VAL A 160 -2.66 1.51 10.50
N LEU A 161 -2.70 1.60 9.17
CA LEU A 161 -3.74 2.32 8.43
C LEU A 161 -4.37 1.38 7.41
N GLU A 162 -5.69 1.21 7.49
CA GLU A 162 -6.48 0.47 6.51
C GLU A 162 -7.51 1.41 5.88
N VAL A 163 -7.61 1.36 4.55
CA VAL A 163 -8.50 2.23 3.76
C VAL A 163 -9.44 1.37 2.92
N THR A 164 -10.72 1.55 3.13
CA THR A 164 -11.80 0.92 2.35
C THR A 164 -12.71 1.96 1.68
N SER A 165 -12.41 3.24 1.88
CA SER A 165 -13.19 4.37 1.41
C SER A 165 -12.56 5.05 0.20
N GLU A 166 -13.36 5.81 -0.53
CA GLU A 166 -12.91 6.64 -1.63
C GLU A 166 -12.42 8.02 -1.14
N ASN A 167 -11.44 8.57 -1.84
CA ASN A 167 -10.88 9.91 -1.60
C ASN A 167 -10.36 10.10 -0.16
N ALA A 168 -9.80 9.05 0.43
CA ALA A 168 -9.04 9.17 1.67
C ALA A 168 -7.72 9.90 1.42
N SER A 169 -7.29 10.70 2.37
CA SER A 169 -6.03 11.43 2.25
C SER A 169 -5.32 11.55 3.60
N VAL A 170 -4.00 11.40 3.58
CA VAL A 170 -3.14 11.56 4.76
C VAL A 170 -1.98 12.46 4.41
N GLU A 171 -1.73 13.45 5.24
CA GLU A 171 -0.64 14.42 5.06
C GLU A 171 0.16 14.60 6.35
N ASN A 172 1.49 14.59 6.23
CA ASN A 172 2.43 14.87 7.31
C ASN A 172 2.28 13.97 8.55
N VAL A 173 2.27 12.64 8.33
CA VAL A 173 2.14 11.62 9.39
C VAL A 173 3.21 10.54 9.20
N LYS A 174 3.76 10.04 10.31
CA LYS A 174 4.72 8.93 10.33
C LYS A 174 4.06 7.68 10.89
N PHE A 175 4.04 6.61 10.09
CA PHE A 175 3.46 5.33 10.45
C PHE A 175 4.52 4.29 10.79
N THR A 176 4.33 3.59 11.90
CA THR A 176 5.15 2.44 12.29
C THR A 176 4.26 1.24 12.58
N HIS A 177 4.53 0.14 11.89
CA HIS A 177 3.79 -1.10 12.04
C HIS A 177 4.68 -2.25 12.47
N ALA A 178 4.17 -3.11 13.34
CA ALA A 178 4.76 -4.40 13.69
C ALA A 178 3.68 -5.43 14.02
N SER A 179 3.86 -6.67 13.57
CA SER A 179 2.98 -7.78 13.90
C SER A 179 3.79 -9.01 14.33
N LYS A 180 3.29 -9.75 15.31
CA LYS A 180 3.84 -11.07 15.67
C LYS A 180 3.27 -12.20 14.82
N SER A 181 2.27 -11.91 13.98
CA SER A 181 1.68 -12.88 13.07
C SER A 181 2.64 -13.18 11.92
N VAL A 182 2.63 -14.44 11.45
CA VAL A 182 3.37 -14.89 10.26
C VAL A 182 2.62 -14.59 8.94
N ALA A 183 1.39 -14.08 9.03
CA ALA A 183 0.61 -13.70 7.87
C ALA A 183 1.20 -12.47 7.16
N ASN A 184 0.80 -12.24 5.93
CA ASN A 184 1.14 -11.01 5.23
C ASN A 184 0.61 -9.81 5.99
N ASN A 185 1.50 -8.89 6.28
CA ASN A 185 1.19 -7.68 7.03
C ASN A 185 1.65 -6.47 6.22
N PHE A 186 0.96 -5.37 6.40
CA PHE A 186 1.21 -4.12 5.71
C PHE A 186 1.23 -2.97 6.72
N GLY A 187 2.05 -1.99 6.51
CA GLY A 187 1.98 -0.73 7.25
C GLY A 187 0.69 0.00 6.90
N VAL A 188 0.58 0.43 5.66
CA VAL A 188 -0.60 1.06 5.08
C VAL A 188 -1.22 0.11 4.06
N PHE A 189 -2.52 -0.11 4.14
CA PHE A 189 -3.23 -1.03 3.27
C PHE A 189 -4.50 -0.41 2.67
N VAL A 190 -4.58 -0.41 1.35
CA VAL A 190 -5.74 0.07 0.60
C VAL A 190 -6.45 -1.12 -0.01
N LYS A 191 -7.68 -1.36 0.39
CA LYS A 191 -8.51 -2.46 -0.12
C LYS A 191 -9.20 -2.08 -1.43
N GLU A 192 -9.80 -3.08 -2.05
CA GLU A 192 -10.60 -2.93 -3.26
C GLU A 192 -11.56 -1.75 -3.17
N LYS A 193 -11.64 -0.96 -4.24
CA LYS A 193 -12.42 0.29 -4.34
C LYS A 193 -11.97 1.44 -3.44
N GLY A 194 -11.06 1.18 -2.50
CA GLY A 194 -10.45 2.25 -1.72
C GLY A 194 -9.52 3.11 -2.56
N SER A 195 -9.43 4.39 -2.23
CA SER A 195 -8.44 5.28 -2.81
C SER A 195 -7.78 6.14 -1.74
N LEU A 196 -6.45 6.18 -1.76
CA LEU A 196 -5.64 6.87 -0.75
C LEU A 196 -4.61 7.78 -1.40
N LYS A 197 -4.62 9.04 -0.96
CA LYS A 197 -3.55 9.98 -1.23
C LYS A 197 -2.66 10.13 -0.01
N LEU A 198 -1.36 9.89 -0.18
CA LEU A 198 -0.31 10.11 0.81
C LEU A 198 0.55 11.30 0.39
N LYS A 199 0.75 12.25 1.30
CA LYS A 199 1.62 13.38 1.05
C LYS A 199 2.49 13.69 2.28
N ASP A 200 3.80 13.85 2.07
CA ASP A 200 4.75 14.12 3.14
C ASP A 200 4.68 13.08 4.28
N VAL A 201 4.55 11.79 3.92
CA VAL A 201 4.33 10.68 4.83
C VAL A 201 5.55 9.78 4.92
N SER A 202 5.81 9.24 6.10
CA SER A 202 6.83 8.20 6.31
C SER A 202 6.19 6.90 6.77
N VAL A 203 6.63 5.76 6.22
CA VAL A 203 6.10 4.43 6.55
C VAL A 203 7.24 3.48 6.85
N THR A 204 7.15 2.81 7.98
CA THR A 204 8.04 1.70 8.38
C THR A 204 7.19 0.50 8.78
N SER A 205 7.57 -0.70 8.33
CA SER A 205 6.90 -1.94 8.73
C SER A 205 7.93 -3.00 9.15
N GLU A 206 8.09 -3.18 10.45
CA GLU A 206 9.09 -4.09 11.01
C GLU A 206 8.86 -5.56 10.64
N THR A 207 7.67 -5.91 10.19
CA THR A 207 7.26 -7.31 9.94
C THR A 207 6.56 -7.54 8.60
N GLY A 208 6.24 -6.49 7.86
CA GLY A 208 5.49 -6.59 6.62
C GLY A 208 6.00 -5.66 5.53
N SER A 209 5.18 -5.43 4.51
CA SER A 209 5.42 -4.41 3.49
C SER A 209 5.02 -3.02 3.99
N GLY A 210 5.61 -1.98 3.41
CA GLY A 210 5.33 -0.60 3.79
C GLY A 210 3.92 -0.16 3.40
N VAL A 211 3.69 0.03 2.12
CA VAL A 211 2.41 0.45 1.56
C VAL A 211 1.90 -0.63 0.60
N ALA A 212 0.65 -1.00 0.73
CA ALA A 212 0.08 -2.05 -0.12
C ALA A 212 -1.33 -1.72 -0.60
N THR A 213 -1.71 -2.29 -1.74
CA THR A 213 -3.09 -2.29 -2.23
C THR A 213 -3.47 -3.63 -2.83
N GLU A 214 -4.75 -3.99 -2.66
CA GLU A 214 -5.42 -5.07 -3.37
C GLU A 214 -6.65 -4.50 -4.07
N GLY A 215 -6.51 -4.21 -5.37
CA GLY A 215 -7.59 -3.64 -6.18
C GLY A 215 -7.98 -2.19 -5.87
N GLY A 216 -7.30 -1.53 -4.94
CA GLY A 216 -7.48 -0.11 -4.64
C GLY A 216 -6.48 0.78 -5.37
N SER A 217 -6.55 2.09 -5.17
CA SER A 217 -5.63 3.06 -5.77
C SER A 217 -4.80 3.81 -4.73
N ILE A 218 -3.54 4.05 -5.07
CA ILE A 218 -2.58 4.80 -4.25
C ILE A 218 -2.01 5.96 -5.07
N ASP A 219 -2.03 7.15 -4.49
CA ASP A 219 -1.34 8.35 -4.97
C ASP A 219 -0.39 8.83 -3.87
N ALA A 220 0.92 8.67 -4.06
CA ALA A 220 1.95 9.00 -3.08
C ALA A 220 2.86 10.10 -3.59
N GLU A 221 2.94 11.21 -2.86
CA GLU A 221 3.80 12.35 -3.14
C GLU A 221 4.68 12.68 -1.93
N ASN A 222 5.99 12.80 -2.13
CA ASN A 222 6.98 13.07 -1.08
C ASN A 222 6.94 12.02 0.05
N VAL A 223 6.89 10.74 -0.30
CA VAL A 223 6.76 9.65 0.69
C VAL A 223 8.08 8.94 0.89
N VAL A 224 8.39 8.64 2.14
CA VAL A 224 9.56 7.84 2.53
C VAL A 224 9.08 6.49 3.06
N ILE A 225 9.54 5.41 2.45
CA ILE A 225 9.26 4.03 2.87
C ILE A 225 10.60 3.38 3.22
N ASP A 226 10.80 3.10 4.49
CA ASP A 226 12.11 2.63 4.96
C ASP A 226 11.99 1.46 5.93
N LYS A 227 12.95 0.53 5.88
CA LYS A 227 13.06 -0.60 6.82
C LYS A 227 11.80 -1.46 6.88
N CYS A 228 11.25 -1.79 5.73
CA CYS A 228 10.17 -2.75 5.63
C CYS A 228 10.72 -4.17 5.59
N LYS A 229 10.13 -5.10 6.36
CA LYS A 229 10.60 -6.50 6.41
C LYS A 229 10.43 -7.21 5.07
N ASN A 230 9.35 -6.88 4.36
CA ASN A 230 9.05 -7.40 3.04
C ASN A 230 9.32 -6.31 1.99
N HIS A 231 8.33 -5.92 1.22
CA HIS A 231 8.47 -4.97 0.13
C HIS A 231 8.22 -3.52 0.60
N GLY A 232 8.77 -2.56 -0.10
CA GLY A 232 8.44 -1.15 0.14
C GLY A 232 7.00 -0.86 -0.25
N VAL A 233 6.69 -1.05 -1.53
CA VAL A 233 5.33 -0.98 -2.09
C VAL A 233 4.94 -2.35 -2.62
N SER A 234 3.70 -2.79 -2.35
CA SER A 234 3.12 -4.02 -2.89
C SER A 234 1.76 -3.72 -3.49
N ALA A 235 1.58 -3.93 -4.78
CA ALA A 235 0.31 -3.70 -5.43
C ALA A 235 -0.16 -4.96 -6.15
N PHE A 236 -1.39 -5.33 -5.86
CA PHE A 236 -2.09 -6.46 -6.48
C PHE A 236 -3.34 -5.90 -7.13
N GLY A 237 -3.40 -6.00 -8.46
CA GLY A 237 -4.59 -5.65 -9.20
C GLY A 237 -5.66 -6.71 -8.99
N ASN A 238 -6.89 -6.30 -9.06
CA ASN A 238 -7.99 -7.24 -9.22
C ASN A 238 -8.12 -7.47 -10.73
N GLN A 239 -8.19 -8.71 -11.18
CA GLN A 239 -8.46 -9.03 -12.59
C GLN A 239 -9.90 -8.66 -13.00
N SER A 240 -10.57 -7.82 -12.22
CA SER A 240 -11.86 -7.26 -12.56
C SER A 240 -11.72 -6.27 -13.73
N GLU A 241 -12.74 -6.17 -14.54
CA GLU A 241 -12.80 -5.25 -15.70
C GLU A 241 -12.77 -3.75 -15.30
N ASP A 242 -12.61 -3.41 -14.02
CA ASP A 242 -12.52 -2.04 -13.56
C ASP A 242 -11.13 -1.45 -13.87
N PRO A 243 -11.02 -0.49 -14.80
CA PRO A 243 -9.75 0.12 -15.17
C PRO A 243 -9.09 0.93 -14.05
N LYS A 244 -9.79 1.17 -12.94
CA LYS A 244 -9.24 1.83 -11.75
C LYS A 244 -8.68 0.86 -10.72
N SER A 245 -8.83 -0.44 -10.95
CA SER A 245 -8.32 -1.46 -10.05
C SER A 245 -6.79 -1.51 -10.09
N GLY A 246 -6.17 -1.32 -8.92
CA GLY A 246 -4.73 -1.44 -8.78
C GLY A 246 -3.93 -0.30 -9.41
N GLN A 247 -4.37 0.95 -9.31
CA GLN A 247 -3.61 2.12 -9.77
C GLN A 247 -2.59 2.58 -8.72
N VAL A 248 -1.35 2.79 -9.15
CA VAL A 248 -0.26 3.26 -8.30
C VAL A 248 0.42 4.46 -8.95
N HIS A 249 0.29 5.62 -8.31
CA HIS A 249 0.97 6.84 -8.72
C HIS A 249 1.99 7.23 -7.65
N LEU A 250 3.27 7.33 -8.05
CA LEU A 250 4.37 7.65 -7.15
C LEU A 250 5.12 8.88 -7.66
N LYS A 251 5.24 9.91 -6.84
CA LYS A 251 5.97 11.13 -7.17
C LYS A 251 6.92 11.53 -6.04
N ASN A 252 8.20 11.65 -6.33
CA ASN A 252 9.23 11.94 -5.34
C ASN A 252 9.18 10.99 -4.14
N VAL A 253 9.20 9.69 -4.42
CA VAL A 253 9.11 8.63 -3.39
C VAL A 253 10.48 8.01 -3.18
N ALA A 254 10.89 7.87 -1.92
CA ALA A 254 12.11 7.19 -1.52
C ALA A 254 11.78 5.86 -0.84
N ILE A 255 12.31 4.75 -1.37
CA ILE A 255 12.13 3.41 -0.83
C ILE A 255 13.51 2.85 -0.50
N SER A 256 13.72 2.41 0.74
CA SER A 256 15.04 1.92 1.13
C SER A 256 14.99 0.80 2.19
N ASN A 257 16.08 0.03 2.23
CA ASN A 257 16.33 -0.97 3.27
C ASN A 257 15.21 -2.01 3.43
N CYS A 258 14.58 -2.41 2.32
CA CYS A 258 13.51 -3.41 2.36
C CYS A 258 14.07 -4.83 2.28
N GLY A 259 13.50 -5.75 3.06
CA GLY A 259 13.88 -7.15 3.09
C GLY A 259 13.41 -7.95 1.86
N GLY A 260 12.44 -7.43 1.11
CA GLY A 260 11.97 -7.92 -0.18
C GLY A 260 12.36 -6.98 -1.31
N ASP A 261 11.44 -6.77 -2.26
CA ASP A 261 11.63 -5.85 -3.38
C ASP A 261 11.33 -4.40 -2.97
N GLY A 262 11.85 -3.45 -3.69
CA GLY A 262 11.46 -2.05 -3.50
C GLY A 262 9.99 -1.88 -3.84
N ILE A 263 9.59 -2.29 -5.03
CA ILE A 263 8.21 -2.28 -5.52
C ILE A 263 7.88 -3.65 -6.09
N LEU A 264 6.79 -4.27 -5.61
CA LEU A 264 6.21 -5.51 -6.13
C LEU A 264 4.85 -5.21 -6.76
N LEU A 265 4.66 -5.59 -8.02
CA LEU A 265 3.44 -5.34 -8.79
C LEU A 265 2.93 -6.64 -9.39
N ARG A 266 1.60 -6.90 -9.32
CA ARG A 266 0.98 -8.09 -9.89
C ARG A 266 -0.44 -7.85 -10.36
N GLY A 267 -0.89 -8.64 -11.36
CA GLY A 267 -2.30 -8.80 -11.67
C GLY A 267 -2.94 -7.60 -12.34
N GLY A 268 -2.32 -7.02 -13.36
CA GLY A 268 -2.92 -5.92 -14.15
C GLY A 268 -2.81 -4.54 -13.50
N VAL A 269 -1.92 -4.38 -12.52
CA VAL A 269 -1.64 -3.07 -11.92
C VAL A 269 -1.18 -2.07 -12.96
N GLN A 270 -1.69 -0.84 -12.86
CA GLN A 270 -1.21 0.32 -13.62
C GLN A 270 -0.29 1.14 -12.71
N ILE A 271 0.95 1.39 -13.16
CA ILE A 271 1.89 2.24 -12.43
C ILE A 271 2.33 3.44 -13.26
N ASP A 272 2.24 4.62 -12.66
CA ASP A 272 2.89 5.83 -13.16
C ASP A 272 3.76 6.43 -12.08
N SER A 273 5.03 6.65 -12.37
CA SER A 273 5.92 7.22 -11.38
C SER A 273 6.88 8.26 -11.94
N LEU A 274 7.25 9.19 -11.07
CA LEU A 274 8.20 10.26 -11.35
C LEU A 274 9.11 10.48 -10.14
N ASP A 275 10.43 10.55 -10.36
CA ASP A 275 11.42 10.79 -9.31
C ASP A 275 11.38 9.77 -8.16
N VAL A 276 11.31 8.48 -8.48
CA VAL A 276 11.36 7.40 -7.47
C VAL A 276 12.79 6.96 -7.26
N LYS A 277 13.19 6.87 -5.99
CA LYS A 277 14.50 6.37 -5.58
C LYS A 277 14.33 5.07 -4.81
N ILE A 278 14.99 4.00 -5.27
CA ILE A 278 14.97 2.70 -4.62
C ILE A 278 16.42 2.30 -4.30
N ASP A 279 16.73 2.10 -3.03
CA ASP A 279 18.09 1.77 -2.60
C ASP A 279 18.09 0.64 -1.57
N ASN A 280 19.11 -0.24 -1.67
CA ASN A 280 19.44 -1.23 -0.66
C ASN A 280 18.27 -2.18 -0.30
N CYS A 281 17.57 -2.72 -1.29
CA CYS A 281 16.55 -3.76 -1.11
C CYS A 281 17.16 -5.16 -1.30
N THR A 282 16.69 -6.15 -0.54
CA THR A 282 17.19 -7.52 -0.65
C THR A 282 16.69 -8.23 -1.91
N GLY A 283 15.53 -7.84 -2.41
CA GLY A 283 14.95 -8.30 -3.66
C GLY A 283 15.40 -7.49 -4.87
N PHE A 284 14.48 -7.35 -5.84
CA PHE A 284 14.64 -6.44 -6.96
C PHE A 284 14.30 -5.00 -6.56
N GLY A 285 14.75 -4.03 -7.33
CA GLY A 285 14.23 -2.66 -7.20
C GLY A 285 12.75 -2.62 -7.55
N VAL A 286 12.39 -3.12 -8.70
CA VAL A 286 11.01 -3.29 -9.16
C VAL A 286 10.84 -4.74 -9.63
N ASP A 287 9.81 -5.42 -9.14
CA ASP A 287 9.45 -6.77 -9.54
C ASP A 287 7.98 -6.79 -9.99
N ALA A 288 7.75 -7.16 -11.27
CA ALA A 288 6.44 -7.01 -11.90
C ALA A 288 6.01 -8.26 -12.64
N PHE A 289 4.76 -8.69 -12.47
CA PHE A 289 4.20 -9.90 -13.04
C PHE A 289 2.75 -9.68 -13.52
N GLU A 290 2.30 -10.50 -14.47
CA GLU A 290 0.88 -10.65 -14.80
C GLU A 290 0.20 -9.34 -15.27
N ASN A 291 0.49 -8.89 -16.49
CA ASN A 291 -0.17 -7.73 -17.12
C ASN A 291 0.05 -6.37 -16.45
N VAL A 292 1.10 -6.19 -15.68
CA VAL A 292 1.43 -4.87 -15.15
C VAL A 292 1.85 -3.94 -16.29
N GLN A 293 1.34 -2.71 -16.29
CA GLN A 293 1.64 -1.71 -17.32
C GLN A 293 1.91 -0.34 -16.69
N GLY A 294 2.60 0.51 -17.41
CA GLY A 294 2.80 1.90 -17.04
C GLY A 294 4.18 2.45 -17.32
N THR A 295 4.47 3.60 -16.74
CA THR A 295 5.75 4.31 -16.94
C THR A 295 6.39 4.68 -15.61
N MET A 296 7.72 4.57 -15.57
CA MET A 296 8.53 5.02 -14.44
C MET A 296 9.60 5.99 -14.95
N LYS A 297 9.39 7.28 -14.72
CA LYS A 297 10.27 8.36 -15.20
C LYS A 297 11.23 8.83 -14.12
N ALA A 298 12.47 9.11 -14.51
CA ALA A 298 13.53 9.60 -13.62
C ALA A 298 13.76 8.71 -12.39
N CYS A 299 13.57 7.39 -12.53
CA CYS A 299 13.76 6.45 -11.44
C CYS A 299 15.23 6.11 -11.24
N LYS A 300 15.66 6.06 -9.98
CA LYS A 300 17.01 5.67 -9.60
C LYS A 300 16.96 4.43 -8.72
N ILE A 301 17.45 3.32 -9.23
CA ILE A 301 17.50 2.04 -8.51
C ILE A 301 18.97 1.70 -8.26
N SER A 302 19.33 1.43 -7.01
CA SER A 302 20.69 1.11 -6.61
C SER A 302 20.75 0.09 -5.48
N LYS A 303 21.82 -0.69 -5.47
CA LYS A 303 22.15 -1.67 -4.42
C LYS A 303 21.07 -2.70 -4.11
N CYS A 304 20.17 -2.98 -5.04
CA CYS A 304 19.21 -4.05 -4.89
C CYS A 304 19.87 -5.38 -5.21
N ARG A 305 19.75 -6.35 -4.29
CA ARG A 305 20.55 -7.57 -4.33
C ARG A 305 20.26 -8.47 -5.53
N LYS A 306 19.00 -8.55 -5.96
CA LYS A 306 18.62 -9.37 -7.12
C LYS A 306 18.75 -8.63 -8.46
N GLY A 307 18.84 -7.32 -8.45
CA GLY A 307 18.92 -6.47 -9.64
C GLY A 307 17.94 -5.30 -9.61
N ASN A 308 17.96 -4.49 -10.66
CA ASN A 308 17.12 -3.31 -10.74
C ASN A 308 15.66 -3.66 -11.05
N VAL A 309 15.45 -4.56 -12.02
CA VAL A 309 14.13 -4.96 -12.48
C VAL A 309 14.07 -6.48 -12.58
N GLY A 310 13.00 -7.05 -12.09
CA GLY A 310 12.62 -8.46 -12.21
C GLY A 310 11.22 -8.61 -12.77
N GLY A 311 10.77 -9.85 -12.96
CA GLY A 311 9.43 -10.17 -13.42
C GLY A 311 9.41 -11.11 -14.62
N ASP A 312 8.23 -11.42 -15.11
CA ASP A 312 8.03 -12.29 -16.26
C ASP A 312 8.24 -11.52 -17.57
N ASN A 313 9.39 -11.74 -18.21
CA ASN A 313 9.66 -11.21 -19.56
C ASN A 313 9.07 -12.09 -20.68
N ASP A 314 8.31 -13.12 -20.34
CA ASP A 314 7.77 -14.06 -21.32
C ASP A 314 6.49 -13.52 -21.98
N ASN A 315 6.65 -12.79 -23.08
CA ASN A 315 5.59 -12.30 -23.98
C ASN A 315 4.82 -13.41 -24.73
N TYR A 316 4.61 -14.60 -24.14
CA TYR A 316 4.12 -15.73 -24.93
C TYR A 316 2.59 -15.86 -24.99
N ASP A 317 1.84 -15.13 -24.18
CA ASP A 317 0.37 -15.27 -24.12
C ASP A 317 -0.42 -13.96 -23.99
N GLY A 318 0.21 -12.84 -24.30
CA GLY A 318 -0.45 -11.53 -24.20
C GLY A 318 -0.50 -10.96 -22.77
N ASN A 319 0.06 -11.67 -21.81
CA ASN A 319 0.10 -11.29 -20.38
C ASN A 319 1.45 -10.63 -19.99
N GLY A 320 2.09 -9.95 -20.92
CA GLY A 320 3.41 -9.35 -20.73
C GLY A 320 3.41 -8.13 -19.80
N VAL A 321 4.55 -7.90 -19.16
CA VAL A 321 4.81 -6.68 -18.38
C VAL A 321 5.21 -5.57 -19.34
N GLY A 322 4.45 -4.47 -19.34
CA GLY A 322 4.69 -3.29 -20.17
C GLY A 322 5.13 -2.07 -19.35
N ILE A 323 6.18 -2.20 -18.53
CA ILE A 323 6.74 -1.06 -17.79
C ILE A 323 7.86 -0.42 -18.62
N GLU A 324 7.70 0.84 -18.96
CA GLU A 324 8.74 1.66 -19.59
C GLU A 324 9.52 2.43 -18.51
N LEU A 325 10.84 2.19 -18.46
CA LEU A 325 11.77 2.97 -17.63
C LEU A 325 12.39 4.08 -18.49
N VAL A 326 12.12 5.33 -18.16
CA VAL A 326 12.55 6.52 -18.93
C VAL A 326 13.41 7.47 -18.08
#